data_711feffedd8791879390e5a74b89c37c
#
_entry.id   711feffedd8791879390e5a74b89c37c
#
_cell.length_a   1.000
_cell.length_b   1.000
_cell.length_c   1.000
_cell.angle_alpha   90.00
_cell.angle_beta   90.00
_cell.angle_gamma   90.00
#
_symmetry.space_group_name_H-M   'P 1'
#
loop_
_entity.id
_entity.type
_entity.pdbx_description
1 polymer ?
#
loop_
_entity_poly.entity_id
_entity_poly.type
_entity_poly.pdbx_seq_one_letter_code
_entity_poly.pdbx_strand_id
1 'polypeptide(L)'
;MAFTKELWQSIEPIYAAILRHPFLRGLTDGSLPRESFKFYAVQDALYLREFARALSLAGAKAPEDDWIIMFNEHAAGALKVERSLHESFFQEFGLTHEAVASTPMAPTNLAYTSYLLAVAYGRPFHEALAAVLPCYWIYWEVGKELERVSSADPLYKRWIGTYASEEFGSVVRAVLAAADQVAASLTPLEREAMRRHFITTSRYEWMFWDMGLRREAWPGW
;
A
#
# COMPACT_ATOMS: atom_id res chain seq x y z
N MET A 1 24.49 -3.15 9.43
CA MET A 1 23.68 -2.70 8.25
C MET A 1 22.27 -2.46 8.77
N ALA A 2 21.55 -1.43 8.32
CA ALA A 2 20.15 -1.22 8.71
C ALA A 2 19.31 -2.41 8.23
N PHE A 3 18.40 -2.89 9.05
CA PHE A 3 17.57 -4.06 8.73
C PHE A 3 16.63 -3.79 7.54
N THR A 4 16.15 -2.55 7.43
CA THR A 4 15.36 -2.11 6.27
C THR A 4 16.10 -2.30 4.96
N LYS A 5 17.42 -2.09 4.92
CA LYS A 5 18.23 -2.36 3.73
C LYS A 5 18.22 -3.85 3.34
N GLU A 6 18.26 -4.75 4.34
CA GLU A 6 18.14 -6.19 4.10
C GLU A 6 16.75 -6.57 3.60
N LEU A 7 15.71 -5.95 4.16
CA LEU A 7 14.32 -6.13 3.68
C LEU A 7 14.20 -5.72 2.21
N TRP A 8 14.70 -4.54 1.85
CA TRP A 8 14.63 -4.05 0.47
C TRP A 8 15.36 -4.97 -0.50
N GLN A 9 16.56 -5.40 -0.16
CA GLN A 9 17.32 -6.36 -0.97
C GLN A 9 16.52 -7.64 -1.23
N SER A 10 15.76 -8.12 -0.26
CA SER A 10 14.96 -9.34 -0.39
C SER A 10 13.80 -9.23 -1.40
N ILE A 11 13.39 -8.01 -1.76
CA ILE A 11 12.30 -7.76 -2.72
C ILE A 11 12.75 -7.08 -4.02
N GLU A 12 14.06 -6.85 -4.23
CA GLU A 12 14.56 -6.22 -5.47
C GLU A 12 13.99 -6.85 -6.75
N PRO A 13 13.88 -8.18 -6.89
CA PRO A 13 13.26 -8.78 -8.09
C PRO A 13 11.77 -8.45 -8.21
N ILE A 14 11.04 -8.37 -7.08
CA ILE A 14 9.62 -8.01 -7.05
C ILE A 14 9.46 -6.55 -7.45
N TYR A 15 10.24 -5.66 -6.85
CA TYR A 15 10.21 -4.22 -7.16
C TYR A 15 10.56 -3.95 -8.63
N ALA A 16 11.59 -4.63 -9.16
CA ALA A 16 11.91 -4.56 -10.58
C ALA A 16 10.77 -5.06 -11.49
N ALA A 17 10.00 -6.06 -11.06
CA ALA A 17 8.81 -6.51 -11.77
C ALA A 17 7.67 -5.49 -11.68
N ILE A 18 7.49 -4.83 -10.52
CA ILE A 18 6.54 -3.75 -10.31
C ILE A 18 6.79 -2.59 -11.27
N LEU A 19 8.02 -2.08 -11.36
CA LEU A 19 8.35 -0.97 -12.24
C LEU A 19 8.14 -1.29 -13.74
N ARG A 20 8.20 -2.56 -14.12
CA ARG A 20 7.90 -3.00 -15.49
C ARG A 20 6.43 -3.33 -15.73
N HIS A 21 5.59 -3.24 -14.68
CA HIS A 21 4.20 -3.63 -14.78
C HIS A 21 3.45 -2.72 -15.76
N PRO A 22 2.63 -3.27 -16.69
CA PRO A 22 1.92 -2.48 -17.69
C PRO A 22 1.00 -1.40 -17.10
N PHE A 23 0.43 -1.63 -15.93
CA PHE A 23 -0.37 -0.62 -15.22
C PHE A 23 0.46 0.64 -14.93
N LEU A 24 1.66 0.49 -14.32
CA LEU A 24 2.52 1.62 -13.95
C LEU A 24 3.10 2.32 -15.19
N ARG A 25 3.50 1.55 -16.20
CA ARG A 25 3.95 2.12 -17.47
C ARG A 25 2.84 2.93 -18.14
N GLY A 26 1.63 2.40 -18.14
CA GLY A 26 0.46 3.06 -18.70
C GLY A 26 0.06 4.35 -17.99
N LEU A 27 0.44 4.53 -16.70
CA LEU A 27 0.26 5.82 -16.00
C LEU A 27 1.16 6.91 -16.61
N THR A 28 2.40 6.58 -17.01
CA THR A 28 3.36 7.57 -17.52
C THR A 28 3.22 7.82 -19.01
N ASP A 29 2.96 6.78 -19.82
CA ASP A 29 2.81 6.91 -21.27
C ASP A 29 1.36 7.18 -21.72
N GLY A 30 0.40 7.22 -20.79
CA GLY A 30 -1.02 7.49 -21.05
C GLY A 30 -1.79 6.31 -21.65
N SER A 31 -1.17 5.14 -21.76
CA SER A 31 -1.82 3.96 -22.37
C SER A 31 -2.71 3.17 -21.41
N LEU A 32 -2.70 3.46 -20.10
CA LEU A 32 -3.56 2.79 -19.15
C LEU A 32 -5.03 3.09 -19.44
N PRO A 33 -5.87 2.05 -19.64
CA PRO A 33 -7.30 2.27 -19.85
C PRO A 33 -7.94 2.96 -18.63
N ARG A 34 -8.71 4.03 -18.86
CA ARG A 34 -9.41 4.75 -17.78
C ARG A 34 -10.29 3.85 -16.93
N GLU A 35 -10.92 2.83 -17.51
CA GLU A 35 -11.72 1.86 -16.77
C GLU A 35 -10.87 0.97 -15.83
N SER A 36 -9.62 0.67 -16.20
CA SER A 36 -8.69 -0.04 -15.31
C SER A 36 -8.24 0.84 -14.14
N PHE A 37 -7.97 2.12 -14.39
CA PHE A 37 -7.66 3.06 -13.31
C PHE A 37 -8.87 3.31 -12.41
N LYS A 38 -10.07 3.47 -12.97
CA LYS A 38 -11.33 3.60 -12.22
C LYS A 38 -11.54 2.39 -11.31
N PHE A 39 -11.39 1.18 -11.84
CA PHE A 39 -11.51 -0.05 -11.07
C PHE A 39 -10.47 -0.11 -9.94
N TYR A 40 -9.21 0.21 -10.25
CA TYR A 40 -8.14 0.30 -9.27
C TYR A 40 -8.50 1.28 -8.14
N ALA A 41 -8.93 2.51 -8.46
CA ALA A 41 -9.29 3.53 -7.46
C ALA A 41 -10.43 3.07 -6.53
N VAL A 42 -11.43 2.37 -7.07
CA VAL A 42 -12.52 1.78 -6.26
C VAL A 42 -11.99 0.69 -5.33
N GLN A 43 -11.15 -0.21 -5.84
CA GLN A 43 -10.56 -1.27 -5.03
C GLN A 43 -9.58 -0.73 -3.98
N ASP A 44 -8.85 0.34 -4.29
CA ASP A 44 -7.95 1.04 -3.38
C ASP A 44 -8.71 1.68 -2.21
N ALA A 45 -9.86 2.31 -2.48
CA ALA A 45 -10.73 2.84 -1.43
C ALA A 45 -11.21 1.75 -0.46
N LEU A 46 -11.56 0.57 -0.98
CA LEU A 46 -11.96 -0.57 -0.14
C LEU A 46 -10.76 -1.13 0.65
N TYR A 47 -9.57 -1.18 0.01
CA TYR A 47 -8.33 -1.61 0.63
C TYR A 47 -7.94 -0.70 1.81
N LEU A 48 -7.94 0.62 1.62
CA LEU A 48 -7.51 1.59 2.64
C LEU A 48 -8.33 1.52 3.93
N ARG A 49 -9.60 1.12 3.86
CA ARG A 49 -10.42 0.88 5.05
C ARG A 49 -9.87 -0.27 5.90
N GLU A 50 -9.51 -1.38 5.26
CA GLU A 50 -8.97 -2.55 5.95
C GLU A 50 -7.51 -2.30 6.38
N PHE A 51 -6.75 -1.57 5.57
CA PHE A 51 -5.41 -1.12 5.91
C PHE A 51 -5.41 -0.23 7.17
N ALA A 52 -6.34 0.72 7.27
CA ALA A 52 -6.50 1.54 8.47
C ALA A 52 -6.80 0.70 9.72
N ARG A 53 -7.59 -0.37 9.60
CA ARG A 53 -7.81 -1.33 10.69
C ARG A 53 -6.53 -2.07 11.08
N ALA A 54 -5.77 -2.53 10.08
CA ALA A 54 -4.48 -3.19 10.32
C ALA A 54 -3.49 -2.25 11.02
N LEU A 55 -3.44 -0.98 10.63
CA LEU A 55 -2.61 0.04 11.29
C LEU A 55 -3.05 0.29 12.73
N SER A 56 -4.35 0.41 13.01
CA SER A 56 -4.86 0.57 14.37
C SER A 56 -4.51 -0.64 15.25
N LEU A 57 -4.58 -1.86 14.71
CA LEU A 57 -4.17 -3.08 15.40
C LEU A 57 -2.65 -3.10 15.66
N ALA A 58 -1.85 -2.65 14.70
CA ALA A 58 -0.41 -2.50 14.88
C ALA A 58 -0.10 -1.48 15.98
N GLY A 59 -0.76 -0.30 15.94
CA GLY A 59 -0.63 0.72 16.98
C GLY A 59 -1.02 0.21 18.37
N ALA A 60 -2.10 -0.56 18.49
CA ALA A 60 -2.52 -1.15 19.76
C ALA A 60 -1.50 -2.14 20.35
N LYS A 61 -0.57 -2.66 19.54
CA LYS A 61 0.49 -3.60 19.94
C LYS A 61 1.87 -2.95 20.03
N ALA A 62 1.99 -1.69 19.62
CA ALA A 62 3.26 -0.99 19.62
C ALA A 62 3.79 -0.85 21.06
N PRO A 63 5.09 -1.13 21.31
CA PRO A 63 5.66 -1.05 22.65
C PRO A 63 5.98 0.36 23.12
N GLU A 64 6.04 1.34 22.22
CA GLU A 64 6.41 2.72 22.48
C GLU A 64 5.21 3.65 22.24
N ASP A 65 4.99 4.62 23.14
CA ASP A 65 3.87 5.58 23.01
C ASP A 65 3.90 6.36 21.69
N ASP A 66 5.08 6.76 21.24
CA ASP A 66 5.24 7.48 19.96
C ASP A 66 4.79 6.62 18.76
N TRP A 67 5.01 5.32 18.82
CA TRP A 67 4.53 4.42 17.76
C TRP A 67 3.04 4.13 17.87
N ILE A 68 2.48 4.09 19.09
CA ILE A 68 1.02 4.02 19.28
C ILE A 68 0.37 5.23 18.60
N ILE A 69 0.88 6.42 18.88
CA ILE A 69 0.38 7.68 18.28
C ILE A 69 0.54 7.61 16.75
N MET A 70 1.74 7.35 16.26
CA MET A 70 2.08 7.32 14.84
C MET A 70 1.14 6.40 14.03
N PHE A 71 0.98 5.14 14.45
CA PHE A 71 0.14 4.19 13.70
C PHE A 71 -1.34 4.55 13.73
N ASN A 72 -1.85 5.11 14.83
CA ASN A 72 -3.23 5.58 14.91
C ASN A 72 -3.45 6.85 14.07
N GLU A 73 -2.50 7.77 14.02
CA GLU A 73 -2.53 8.93 13.12
C GLU A 73 -2.48 8.50 11.65
N HIS A 74 -1.63 7.53 11.31
CA HIS A 74 -1.57 6.97 9.96
C HIS A 74 -2.87 6.25 9.59
N ALA A 75 -3.51 5.52 10.51
CA ALA A 75 -4.82 4.92 10.29
C ALA A 75 -5.90 5.98 10.00
N ALA A 76 -5.93 7.04 10.79
CA ALA A 76 -6.83 8.17 10.55
C ALA A 76 -6.49 8.91 9.26
N GLY A 77 -5.20 9.06 8.95
CA GLY A 77 -4.68 9.67 7.72
C GLY A 77 -5.11 8.90 6.47
N ALA A 78 -4.96 7.56 6.48
CA ALA A 78 -5.38 6.70 5.37
C ALA A 78 -6.86 6.92 5.02
N LEU A 79 -7.75 7.01 6.02
CA LEU A 79 -9.17 7.27 5.82
C LEU A 79 -9.47 8.70 5.34
N LYS A 80 -8.64 9.70 5.71
CA LYS A 80 -8.79 11.09 5.27
C LYS A 80 -8.31 11.27 3.83
N VAL A 81 -7.16 10.69 3.47
CA VAL A 81 -6.60 10.72 2.11
C VAL A 81 -7.54 9.99 1.16
N GLU A 82 -8.09 8.84 1.57
CA GLU A 82 -9.15 8.15 0.84
C GLU A 82 -10.27 9.13 0.47
N ARG A 83 -10.81 9.87 1.44
CA ARG A 83 -11.92 10.79 1.17
C ARG A 83 -11.56 11.90 0.19
N SER A 84 -10.40 12.54 0.34
CA SER A 84 -10.06 13.72 -0.48
C SER A 84 -9.57 13.34 -1.89
N LEU A 85 -8.72 12.33 -2.02
CA LEU A 85 -8.20 11.89 -3.31
C LEU A 85 -9.27 11.15 -4.12
N HIS A 86 -9.97 10.22 -3.45
CA HIS A 86 -11.04 9.46 -4.09
C HIS A 86 -12.27 10.32 -4.39
N GLU A 87 -12.61 11.31 -3.58
CA GLU A 87 -13.68 12.26 -3.94
C GLU A 87 -13.42 12.92 -5.28
N SER A 88 -12.18 13.36 -5.54
CA SER A 88 -11.81 13.95 -6.82
C SER A 88 -11.88 12.96 -7.98
N PHE A 89 -11.44 11.70 -7.77
CA PHE A 89 -11.52 10.64 -8.78
C PHE A 89 -12.95 10.16 -8.96
N PHE A 90 -13.71 9.98 -7.88
CA PHE A 90 -15.09 9.54 -7.96
C PHE A 90 -15.97 10.56 -8.67
N GLN A 91 -15.78 11.86 -8.42
CA GLN A 91 -16.47 12.92 -9.17
C GLN A 91 -16.17 12.86 -10.67
N GLU A 92 -14.87 12.67 -11.04
CA GLU A 92 -14.47 12.57 -12.44
C GLU A 92 -15.05 11.33 -13.13
N PHE A 93 -15.24 10.22 -12.38
CA PHE A 93 -15.83 8.98 -12.88
C PHE A 93 -17.36 8.87 -12.67
N GLY A 94 -18.00 9.89 -12.11
CA GLY A 94 -19.43 9.85 -11.81
C GLY A 94 -19.82 8.79 -10.77
N LEU A 95 -18.94 8.47 -9.83
CA LEU A 95 -19.19 7.49 -8.78
C LEU A 95 -19.66 8.18 -7.50
N THR A 96 -20.57 7.54 -6.79
CA THR A 96 -21.00 7.95 -5.44
C THR A 96 -20.30 7.10 -4.38
N HIS A 97 -20.15 7.62 -3.17
CA HIS A 97 -19.63 6.86 -2.03
C HIS A 97 -20.43 5.57 -1.77
N GLU A 98 -21.75 5.62 -1.96
CA GLU A 98 -22.60 4.45 -1.80
C GLU A 98 -22.32 3.38 -2.84
N ALA A 99 -22.15 3.76 -4.11
CA ALA A 99 -21.77 2.85 -5.19
C ALA A 99 -20.43 2.18 -4.93
N VAL A 100 -19.44 2.95 -4.45
CA VAL A 100 -18.13 2.40 -4.08
C VAL A 100 -18.25 1.45 -2.87
N ALA A 101 -18.97 1.85 -1.83
CA ALA A 101 -19.13 1.05 -0.61
C ALA A 101 -19.88 -0.27 -0.85
N SER A 102 -20.77 -0.32 -1.85
CA SER A 102 -21.50 -1.52 -2.27
C SER A 102 -20.74 -2.40 -3.26
N THR A 103 -19.61 -1.93 -3.79
CA THR A 103 -18.79 -2.73 -4.71
C THR A 103 -18.11 -3.87 -3.95
N PRO A 104 -18.17 -5.11 -4.43
CA PRO A 104 -17.45 -6.20 -3.80
C PRO A 104 -15.94 -6.04 -3.97
N MET A 105 -15.17 -6.41 -2.95
CA MET A 105 -13.73 -6.54 -3.10
C MET A 105 -13.39 -7.60 -4.15
N ALA A 106 -12.45 -7.28 -5.02
CA ALA A 106 -11.87 -8.26 -5.94
C ALA A 106 -11.12 -9.37 -5.16
N PRO A 107 -10.98 -10.58 -5.71
CA PRO A 107 -10.30 -11.70 -5.04
C PRO A 107 -8.93 -11.35 -4.46
N THR A 108 -8.08 -10.68 -5.22
CA THR A 108 -6.75 -10.25 -4.78
C THR A 108 -6.83 -9.24 -3.62
N ASN A 109 -7.74 -8.25 -3.71
CA ASN A 109 -7.91 -7.26 -2.64
C ASN A 109 -8.38 -7.91 -1.34
N LEU A 110 -9.38 -8.81 -1.42
CA LEU A 110 -9.85 -9.55 -0.25
C LEU A 110 -8.74 -10.44 0.35
N ALA A 111 -7.96 -11.13 -0.49
CA ALA A 111 -6.86 -11.97 -0.02
C ALA A 111 -5.78 -11.13 0.68
N TYR A 112 -5.38 -10.00 0.10
CA TYR A 112 -4.37 -9.12 0.67
C TYR A 112 -4.82 -8.51 2.00
N THR A 113 -6.00 -7.92 2.04
CA THR A 113 -6.55 -7.31 3.27
C THR A 113 -6.79 -8.35 4.37
N SER A 114 -7.27 -9.54 4.01
CA SER A 114 -7.40 -10.65 4.96
C SER A 114 -6.05 -11.07 5.55
N TYR A 115 -5.00 -11.15 4.72
CA TYR A 115 -3.65 -11.44 5.18
C TYR A 115 -3.14 -10.38 6.16
N LEU A 116 -3.27 -9.10 5.82
CA LEU A 116 -2.87 -7.98 6.68
C LEU A 116 -3.58 -8.05 8.05
N LEU A 117 -4.90 -8.23 8.04
CA LEU A 117 -5.68 -8.31 9.28
C LEU A 117 -5.33 -9.56 10.10
N ALA A 118 -5.14 -10.71 9.45
CA ALA A 118 -4.73 -11.94 10.15
C ALA A 118 -3.39 -11.77 10.85
N VAL A 119 -2.40 -11.14 10.18
CA VAL A 119 -1.09 -10.85 10.78
C VAL A 119 -1.22 -9.79 11.87
N ALA A 120 -1.88 -8.67 11.60
CA ALA A 120 -2.03 -7.58 12.55
C ALA A 120 -2.79 -8.01 13.81
N TYR A 121 -3.76 -8.93 13.71
CA TYR A 121 -4.51 -9.47 14.84
C TYR A 121 -3.75 -10.57 15.57
N GLY A 122 -3.21 -11.56 14.86
CA GLY A 122 -2.71 -12.81 15.42
C GLY A 122 -1.21 -12.84 15.72
N ARG A 123 -0.42 -11.85 15.26
CA ARG A 123 1.03 -11.84 15.39
C ARG A 123 1.53 -10.68 16.25
N PRO A 124 2.76 -10.74 16.79
CA PRO A 124 3.35 -9.64 17.54
C PRO A 124 3.57 -8.40 16.67
N PHE A 125 3.85 -7.26 17.33
CA PHE A 125 4.00 -5.95 16.70
C PHE A 125 4.97 -5.94 15.52
N HIS A 126 6.15 -6.53 15.69
CA HIS A 126 7.19 -6.53 14.65
C HIS A 126 6.74 -7.25 13.35
N GLU A 127 5.97 -8.33 13.47
CA GLU A 127 5.42 -9.02 12.30
C GLU A 127 4.31 -8.17 11.63
N ALA A 128 3.45 -7.54 12.43
CA ALA A 128 2.42 -6.63 11.93
C ALA A 128 3.03 -5.42 11.20
N LEU A 129 4.07 -4.82 11.79
CA LEU A 129 4.84 -3.73 11.19
C LEU A 129 5.41 -4.13 9.82
N ALA A 130 6.04 -5.31 9.74
CA ALA A 130 6.61 -5.81 8.50
C ALA A 130 5.55 -6.08 7.43
N ALA A 131 4.35 -6.52 7.82
CA ALA A 131 3.26 -6.79 6.88
C ALA A 131 2.67 -5.51 6.27
N VAL A 132 2.59 -4.41 7.03
CA VAL A 132 2.04 -3.13 6.52
C VAL A 132 3.07 -2.28 5.78
N LEU A 133 4.37 -2.53 5.99
CA LEU A 133 5.46 -1.69 5.48
C LEU A 133 5.53 -1.58 3.95
N PRO A 134 5.28 -2.63 3.13
CA PRO A 134 5.32 -2.51 1.66
C PRO A 134 4.37 -1.47 1.09
N CYS A 135 3.16 -1.34 1.62
CA CYS A 135 2.18 -0.35 1.16
C CYS A 135 2.71 1.10 1.29
N TYR A 136 3.48 1.38 2.32
CA TYR A 136 4.16 2.67 2.45
C TYR A 136 5.34 2.80 1.50
N TRP A 137 6.29 1.87 1.60
CA TRP A 137 7.60 2.04 1.01
C TRP A 137 7.61 1.84 -0.51
N ILE A 138 6.94 0.81 -0.99
CA ILE A 138 6.87 0.53 -2.43
C ILE A 138 6.14 1.66 -3.16
N TYR A 139 5.03 2.16 -2.62
CA TYR A 139 4.30 3.28 -3.24
C TYR A 139 5.13 4.56 -3.29
N TRP A 140 5.92 4.85 -2.24
CA TRP A 140 6.81 6.01 -2.26
C TRP A 140 7.92 5.86 -3.30
N GLU A 141 8.58 4.71 -3.35
CA GLU A 141 9.63 4.46 -4.36
C GLU A 141 9.06 4.48 -5.78
N VAL A 142 7.90 3.87 -6.01
CA VAL A 142 7.18 3.94 -7.30
C VAL A 142 6.82 5.38 -7.64
N GLY A 143 6.26 6.13 -6.71
CA GLY A 143 5.92 7.54 -6.91
C GLY A 143 7.11 8.35 -7.41
N LYS A 144 8.27 8.25 -6.74
CA LYS A 144 9.51 8.93 -7.12
C LYS A 144 10.02 8.53 -8.52
N GLU A 145 9.94 7.24 -8.86
CA GLU A 145 10.37 6.77 -10.19
C GLU A 145 9.45 7.28 -11.29
N LEU A 146 8.14 7.22 -11.08
CA LEU A 146 7.17 7.69 -12.08
C LEU A 146 7.18 9.22 -12.22
N GLU A 147 7.44 9.97 -11.14
CA GLU A 147 7.54 11.44 -11.18
C GLU A 147 8.66 11.93 -12.11
N ARG A 148 9.77 11.21 -12.20
CA ARG A 148 10.89 11.53 -13.12
C ARG A 148 10.45 11.56 -14.58
N VAL A 149 9.51 10.72 -14.95
CA VAL A 149 8.94 10.65 -16.30
C VAL A 149 7.68 11.50 -16.39
N SER A 150 6.92 11.60 -15.29
CA SER A 150 5.62 12.27 -15.17
C SER A 150 4.55 11.65 -16.09
N SER A 151 3.40 12.27 -16.17
CA SER A 151 2.30 11.89 -17.06
C SER A 151 1.72 13.13 -17.74
N ALA A 152 1.33 13.00 -19.00
CA ALA A 152 0.58 14.02 -19.70
C ALA A 152 -0.91 14.05 -19.27
N ASP A 153 -1.45 12.94 -18.76
CA ASP A 153 -2.81 12.88 -18.23
C ASP A 153 -2.86 13.49 -16.82
N PRO A 154 -3.67 14.54 -16.59
CA PRO A 154 -3.78 15.19 -15.29
C PRO A 154 -4.25 14.25 -14.16
N LEU A 155 -5.07 13.25 -14.47
CA LEU A 155 -5.56 12.26 -13.53
C LEU A 155 -4.40 11.42 -12.98
N TYR A 156 -3.59 10.86 -13.89
CA TYR A 156 -2.45 10.02 -13.52
C TYR A 156 -1.33 10.85 -12.87
N LYS A 157 -1.14 12.09 -13.32
CA LYS A 157 -0.18 13.02 -12.71
C LYS A 157 -0.52 13.31 -11.25
N ARG A 158 -1.81 13.48 -10.90
CA ARG A 158 -2.23 13.66 -9.50
C ARG A 158 -1.89 12.44 -8.65
N TRP A 159 -2.19 11.25 -9.16
CA TRP A 159 -1.87 9.99 -8.47
C TRP A 159 -0.35 9.87 -8.21
N ILE A 160 0.47 10.07 -9.23
CA ILE A 160 1.93 10.05 -9.12
C ILE A 160 2.42 11.06 -8.08
N GLY A 161 1.96 12.32 -8.16
CA GLY A 161 2.36 13.40 -7.26
C GLY A 161 1.99 13.14 -5.79
N THR A 162 0.88 12.44 -5.53
CA THR A 162 0.51 12.05 -4.16
C THR A 162 1.57 11.17 -3.52
N TYR A 163 1.99 10.13 -4.22
CA TYR A 163 2.96 9.17 -3.68
C TYR A 163 4.42 9.64 -3.78
N ALA A 164 4.73 10.56 -4.68
CA ALA A 164 6.05 11.19 -4.78
C ALA A 164 6.27 12.33 -3.77
N SER A 165 5.22 12.80 -3.10
CA SER A 165 5.27 13.96 -2.22
C SER A 165 6.24 13.78 -1.04
N GLU A 166 6.86 14.88 -0.60
CA GLU A 166 7.73 14.89 0.58
C GLU A 166 6.94 14.61 1.86
N GLU A 167 5.66 14.99 1.91
CA GLU A 167 4.75 14.68 3.01
C GLU A 167 4.62 13.17 3.18
N PHE A 168 4.31 12.45 2.10
CA PHE A 168 4.25 10.99 2.13
C PHE A 168 5.61 10.36 2.41
N GLY A 169 6.69 10.90 1.84
CA GLY A 169 8.06 10.48 2.12
C GLY A 169 8.44 10.59 3.59
N SER A 170 7.98 11.64 4.29
CA SER A 170 8.20 11.80 5.74
C SER A 170 7.52 10.69 6.55
N VAL A 171 6.27 10.39 6.20
CA VAL A 171 5.51 9.27 6.80
C VAL A 171 6.26 7.95 6.61
N VAL A 172 6.73 7.66 5.41
CA VAL A 172 7.46 6.41 5.10
C VAL A 172 8.75 6.31 5.90
N ARG A 173 9.54 7.38 5.96
CA ARG A 173 10.81 7.40 6.72
C ARG A 173 10.60 7.15 8.20
N ALA A 174 9.52 7.67 8.79
CA ALA A 174 9.19 7.40 10.20
C ALA A 174 8.92 5.91 10.46
N VAL A 175 8.16 5.25 9.56
CA VAL A 175 7.89 3.81 9.70
C VAL A 175 9.14 2.97 9.45
N LEU A 176 10.01 3.37 8.51
CA LEU A 176 11.30 2.70 8.27
C LEU A 176 12.22 2.80 9.49
N ALA A 177 12.29 3.98 10.13
CA ALA A 177 13.07 4.18 11.35
C ALA A 177 12.55 3.29 12.49
N ALA A 178 11.23 3.19 12.68
CA ALA A 178 10.61 2.28 13.63
C ALA A 178 10.97 0.81 13.33
N ALA A 179 10.96 0.40 12.06
CA ALA A 179 11.33 -0.96 11.66
C ALA A 179 12.79 -1.30 11.99
N ASP A 180 13.73 -0.38 11.75
CA ASP A 180 15.14 -0.56 12.11
C ASP A 180 15.32 -0.63 13.63
N GLN A 181 14.63 0.23 14.38
CA GLN A 181 14.71 0.28 15.83
C GLN A 181 14.15 -0.99 16.48
N VAL A 182 13.00 -1.46 16.03
CA VAL A 182 12.40 -2.72 16.46
C VAL A 182 13.34 -3.89 16.17
N ALA A 183 13.86 -3.97 14.95
CA ALA A 183 14.72 -5.07 14.53
C ALA A 183 16.02 -5.15 15.34
N ALA A 184 16.50 -4.05 15.92
CA ALA A 184 17.73 -4.04 16.72
C ALA A 184 17.65 -4.95 17.97
N SER A 185 16.46 -5.14 18.53
CA SER A 185 16.22 -5.97 19.72
C SER A 185 15.76 -7.40 19.41
N LEU A 186 15.48 -7.73 18.13
CA LEU A 186 14.92 -9.01 17.73
C LEU A 186 15.99 -10.09 17.51
N THR A 187 15.59 -11.32 17.80
CA THR A 187 16.36 -12.52 17.46
C THR A 187 16.40 -12.73 15.94
N PRO A 188 17.37 -13.53 15.42
CA PRO A 188 17.41 -13.87 14.00
C PRO A 188 16.12 -14.53 13.48
N LEU A 189 15.42 -15.32 14.30
CA LEU A 189 14.17 -15.98 13.95
C LEU A 189 13.02 -14.96 13.78
N GLU A 190 12.94 -13.98 14.66
CA GLU A 190 11.95 -12.92 14.58
C GLU A 190 12.19 -11.98 13.38
N ARG A 191 13.44 -11.64 13.10
CA ARG A 191 13.81 -10.89 11.88
C ARG A 191 13.43 -11.66 10.60
N GLU A 192 13.60 -12.99 10.61
CA GLU A 192 13.18 -13.83 9.49
C GLU A 192 11.66 -13.87 9.35
N ALA A 193 10.90 -13.86 10.45
CA ALA A 193 9.45 -13.73 10.42
C ALA A 193 9.03 -12.39 9.80
N MET A 194 9.65 -11.28 10.19
CA MET A 194 9.43 -9.96 9.56
C MET A 194 9.70 -10.02 8.05
N ARG A 195 10.83 -10.60 7.63
CA ARG A 195 11.20 -10.71 6.22
C ARG A 195 10.15 -11.48 5.41
N ARG A 196 9.65 -12.60 5.94
CA ARG A 196 8.60 -13.38 5.26
C ARG A 196 7.32 -12.59 5.05
N HIS A 197 6.87 -11.83 6.05
CA HIS A 197 5.69 -10.97 5.91
C HIS A 197 5.91 -9.86 4.90
N PHE A 198 7.06 -9.18 4.95
CA PHE A 198 7.44 -8.14 4.02
C PHE A 198 7.48 -8.63 2.56
N ILE A 199 8.11 -9.78 2.30
CA ILE A 199 8.12 -10.39 0.96
C ILE A 199 6.71 -10.76 0.50
N THR A 200 5.90 -11.34 1.39
CA THR A 200 4.53 -11.76 1.05
C THR A 200 3.67 -10.57 0.65
N THR A 201 3.68 -9.51 1.44
CA THR A 201 2.88 -8.31 1.14
C THR A 201 3.44 -7.51 -0.03
N SER A 202 4.76 -7.52 -0.27
CA SER A 202 5.34 -6.97 -1.51
C SER A 202 4.86 -7.69 -2.78
N ARG A 203 4.60 -9.00 -2.70
CA ARG A 203 3.98 -9.75 -3.81
C ARG A 203 2.52 -9.33 -4.02
N TYR A 204 1.79 -9.08 -2.93
CA TYR A 204 0.43 -8.56 -3.01
C TYR A 204 0.39 -7.16 -3.62
N GLU A 205 1.42 -6.31 -3.43
CA GLU A 205 1.49 -5.02 -4.12
C GLU A 205 1.57 -5.21 -5.64
N TRP A 206 2.41 -6.10 -6.12
CA TRP A 206 2.46 -6.42 -7.56
C TRP A 206 1.09 -6.92 -8.06
N MET A 207 0.47 -7.85 -7.32
CA MET A 207 -0.83 -8.42 -7.66
C MET A 207 -1.94 -7.37 -7.64
N PHE A 208 -1.83 -6.34 -6.80
CA PHE A 208 -2.83 -5.27 -6.71
C PHE A 208 -2.89 -4.43 -7.99
N TRP A 209 -1.75 -4.08 -8.58
CA TRP A 209 -1.73 -3.42 -9.89
C TRP A 209 -2.20 -4.35 -11.02
N ASP A 210 -1.85 -5.63 -10.97
CA ASP A 210 -2.32 -6.61 -11.95
C ASP A 210 -3.84 -6.81 -11.87
N MET A 211 -4.39 -6.89 -10.66
CA MET A 211 -5.83 -6.87 -10.39
C MET A 211 -6.50 -5.64 -11.03
N GLY A 212 -5.92 -4.45 -10.81
CA GLY A 212 -6.42 -3.20 -11.37
C GLY A 212 -6.40 -3.19 -12.90
N LEU A 213 -5.29 -3.62 -13.51
CA LEU A 213 -5.15 -3.69 -14.96
C LEU A 213 -6.18 -4.63 -15.60
N ARG A 214 -6.32 -5.83 -15.05
CA ARG A 214 -7.24 -6.86 -15.57
C ARG A 214 -8.69 -6.64 -15.15
N ARG A 215 -8.96 -5.70 -14.23
CA ARG A 215 -10.26 -5.50 -13.59
C ARG A 215 -10.79 -6.83 -13.05
N GLU A 216 -9.99 -7.44 -12.19
CA GLU A 216 -10.24 -8.78 -11.66
C GLU A 216 -11.63 -8.88 -11.04
N ALA A 217 -12.35 -9.94 -11.38
CA ALA A 217 -13.67 -10.23 -10.87
C ALA A 217 -13.74 -11.67 -10.32
N TRP A 218 -14.69 -11.90 -9.42
CA TRP A 218 -15.03 -13.26 -9.00
C TRP A 218 -15.56 -14.05 -10.19
N PRO A 219 -15.28 -15.36 -10.26
CA PRO A 219 -15.90 -16.21 -11.25
C PRO A 219 -17.43 -16.11 -11.18
N GLY A 220 -18.08 -15.92 -12.31
CA GLY A 220 -19.54 -16.01 -12.40
C GLY A 220 -19.99 -17.46 -12.22
N TRP A 221 -20.83 -17.70 -11.24
CA TRP A 221 -21.56 -18.97 -11.07
C TRP A 221 -23.01 -18.76 -11.49
#